data_1bada224a98fa4e5bb183b86dcaefa3a
#
_entry.id   1bada224a98fa4e5bb183b86dcaefa3a
#
_cell.length_a   1.000
_cell.length_b   1.000
_cell.length_c   1.000
_cell.angle_alpha   90.00
_cell.angle_beta   90.00
_cell.angle_gamma   90.00
#
_symmetry.space_group_name_H-M   'P 1'
#
loop_
_entity.id
_entity.type
_entity.pdbx_description
1 polymer ?
#
loop_
_entity_poly.entity_id
_entity_poly.type
_entity_poly.pdbx_seq_one_letter_code
_entity_poly.pdbx_strand_id
1 'polypeptide(L)'
;MKILNGAELASFVKVRQLKQVRNLRQSKKIIPKLSVVYVDSGNKVIDTYINLKKAYANDILVEFSVYKENADTIIERLNTLSRDDNIHGIIVQLPLPGDLDTDQILSHINPNKDVDGLSGGNFTPATPMAINWLLSGYGIDLSGKNVAIVGRGKLVGAPLIRLWKESGYNVDVFEKGDGYDLHIEIPKYDVIVTATG
;
A
#
# COMPACT_ATOMS: atom_id res chain seq x y z
N MET A 1 -10.08 19.75 19.33
CA MET A 1 -9.81 18.51 18.59
C MET A 1 -8.69 18.79 17.59
N LYS A 2 -7.60 17.99 17.56
CA LYS A 2 -6.51 18.13 16.60
C LYS A 2 -6.78 17.17 15.44
N ILE A 3 -6.79 17.68 14.21
CA ILE A 3 -6.94 16.87 13.00
C ILE A 3 -5.54 16.53 12.49
N LEU A 4 -5.28 15.24 12.21
CA LEU A 4 -4.05 14.79 11.59
C LEU A 4 -4.20 14.90 10.07
N ASN A 5 -3.43 15.79 9.45
CA ASN A 5 -3.57 16.09 8.02
C ASN A 5 -2.65 15.21 7.18
N GLY A 6 -3.22 14.18 6.53
CA GLY A 6 -2.47 13.29 5.65
C GLY A 6 -1.89 13.97 4.40
N ALA A 7 -2.52 15.03 3.89
CA ALA A 7 -2.02 15.77 2.72
C ALA A 7 -0.74 16.55 3.04
N GLU A 8 -0.65 17.10 4.25
CA GLU A 8 0.57 17.78 4.73
C GLU A 8 1.73 16.78 4.81
N LEU A 9 1.49 15.61 5.44
CA LEU A 9 2.47 14.53 5.49
C LEU A 9 2.88 14.07 4.09
N ALA A 10 1.92 13.85 3.18
CA ALA A 10 2.19 13.43 1.81
C ALA A 10 3.08 14.42 1.05
N SER A 11 2.87 15.73 1.26
CA SER A 11 3.71 16.78 0.67
C SER A 11 5.15 16.71 1.17
N PHE A 12 5.35 16.50 2.46
CA PHE A 12 6.68 16.33 3.05
C PHE A 12 7.38 15.07 2.50
N VAL A 13 6.66 13.94 2.46
CA VAL A 13 7.17 12.67 1.91
C VAL A 13 7.59 12.86 0.45
N LYS A 14 6.78 13.55 -0.36
CA LYS A 14 7.05 13.81 -1.78
C LYS A 14 8.35 14.57 -2.00
N VAL A 15 8.59 15.64 -1.24
CA VAL A 15 9.85 16.42 -1.30
C VAL A 15 11.05 15.53 -0.94
N ARG A 16 10.93 14.71 0.10
CA ARG A 16 11.96 13.76 0.52
C ARG A 16 12.26 12.74 -0.57
N GLN A 17 11.24 12.13 -1.16
CA GLN A 17 11.38 11.14 -2.23
C GLN A 17 12.03 11.75 -3.48
N LEU A 18 11.61 12.95 -3.90
CA LEU A 18 12.24 13.66 -5.01
C LEU A 18 13.75 13.85 -4.79
N LYS A 19 14.16 14.22 -3.57
CA LYS A 19 15.58 14.34 -3.20
C LYS A 19 16.31 13.00 -3.30
N GLN A 20 15.69 11.93 -2.82
CA GLN A 20 16.26 10.57 -2.89
C GLN A 20 16.43 10.11 -4.34
N VAL A 21 15.41 10.31 -5.19
CA VAL A 21 15.47 9.92 -6.61
C VAL A 21 16.53 10.73 -7.35
N ARG A 22 16.65 12.05 -7.11
CA ARG A 22 17.72 12.88 -7.67
C ARG A 22 19.10 12.34 -7.29
N ASN A 23 19.28 11.95 -6.04
CA ASN A 23 20.55 11.37 -5.58
C ASN A 23 20.84 10.03 -6.28
N LEU A 24 19.88 9.13 -6.42
CA LEU A 24 20.05 7.88 -7.18
C LEU A 24 20.46 8.13 -8.63
N ARG A 25 19.81 9.09 -9.30
CA ARG A 25 20.12 9.45 -10.69
C ARG A 25 21.52 10.06 -10.84
N GLN A 26 21.93 10.90 -9.92
CA GLN A 26 23.22 11.60 -10.00
C GLN A 26 24.39 10.72 -9.56
N SER A 27 24.29 10.07 -8.39
CA SER A 27 25.39 9.33 -7.78
C SER A 27 25.48 7.87 -8.26
N LYS A 28 24.37 7.22 -8.50
CA LYS A 28 24.31 5.80 -8.88
C LYS A 28 23.99 5.57 -10.36
N LYS A 29 23.62 6.63 -11.10
CA LYS A 29 23.14 6.55 -12.49
C LYS A 29 21.93 5.63 -12.66
N ILE A 30 21.15 5.44 -11.58
CA ILE A 30 19.93 4.66 -11.58
C ILE A 30 18.74 5.58 -11.78
N ILE A 31 17.89 5.26 -12.75
CA ILE A 31 16.60 5.90 -12.96
C ILE A 31 15.55 4.92 -12.45
N PRO A 32 14.90 5.18 -11.30
CA PRO A 32 13.86 4.28 -10.79
C PRO A 32 12.71 4.15 -11.79
N LYS A 33 12.25 2.91 -12.02
CA LYS A 33 11.15 2.58 -12.94
C LYS A 33 10.09 1.79 -12.21
N LEU A 34 8.85 2.29 -12.29
CA LEU A 34 7.66 1.68 -11.73
C LEU A 34 6.74 1.22 -12.85
N SER A 35 6.36 -0.04 -12.83
CA SER A 35 5.40 -0.65 -13.75
C SER A 35 4.09 -0.92 -13.04
N VAL A 36 2.99 -0.43 -13.60
CA VAL A 36 1.63 -0.74 -13.13
C VAL A 36 0.97 -1.63 -14.16
N VAL A 37 0.51 -2.79 -13.72
CA VAL A 37 -0.22 -3.76 -14.54
C VAL A 37 -1.67 -3.79 -14.07
N TYR A 38 -2.62 -3.76 -14.99
CA TYR A 38 -4.04 -3.87 -14.67
C TYR A 38 -4.81 -4.65 -15.72
N VAL A 39 -5.91 -5.24 -15.30
CA VAL A 39 -6.90 -5.85 -16.21
C VAL A 39 -8.07 -4.88 -16.35
N ASP A 40 -8.44 -4.57 -17.59
CA ASP A 40 -9.53 -3.64 -17.84
C ASP A 40 -10.88 -4.24 -17.43
N SER A 41 -11.53 -3.58 -16.51
CA SER A 41 -12.87 -3.91 -16.04
C SER A 41 -13.93 -2.90 -16.45
N GLY A 42 -13.55 -1.88 -17.24
CA GLY A 42 -14.41 -0.72 -17.52
C GLY A 42 -14.63 0.20 -16.31
N ASN A 43 -13.95 -0.03 -15.20
CA ASN A 43 -14.08 0.76 -13.99
C ASN A 43 -13.22 2.02 -14.05
N LYS A 44 -13.86 3.18 -14.25
CA LYS A 44 -13.19 4.49 -14.32
C LYS A 44 -12.41 4.87 -13.07
N VAL A 45 -12.70 4.26 -11.94
CA VAL A 45 -11.97 4.49 -10.68
C VAL A 45 -10.54 3.99 -10.81
N ILE A 46 -10.33 2.86 -11.50
CA ILE A 46 -8.99 2.31 -11.79
C ILE A 46 -8.15 3.33 -12.57
N ASP A 47 -8.72 3.92 -13.63
CA ASP A 47 -8.04 4.93 -14.44
C ASP A 47 -7.64 6.15 -13.61
N THR A 48 -8.52 6.58 -12.71
CA THR A 48 -8.25 7.69 -11.80
C THR A 48 -7.04 7.40 -10.90
N TYR A 49 -6.98 6.23 -10.29
CA TYR A 49 -5.85 5.84 -9.43
C TYR A 49 -4.55 5.68 -10.21
N ILE A 50 -4.59 5.12 -11.42
CA ILE A 50 -3.42 5.01 -12.30
C ILE A 50 -2.90 6.41 -12.66
N ASN A 51 -3.80 7.33 -13.03
CA ASN A 51 -3.42 8.70 -13.38
C ASN A 51 -2.82 9.47 -12.18
N LEU A 52 -3.37 9.30 -10.98
CA LEU A 52 -2.79 9.87 -9.75
C LEU A 52 -1.38 9.34 -9.48
N LYS A 53 -1.17 8.02 -9.61
CA LYS A 53 0.15 7.39 -9.46
C LYS A 53 1.13 7.91 -10.51
N LYS A 54 0.69 8.03 -11.76
CA LYS A 54 1.51 8.56 -12.87
C LYS A 54 1.93 10.01 -12.62
N ALA A 55 1.00 10.86 -12.22
CA ALA A 55 1.29 12.26 -11.89
C ALA A 55 2.31 12.36 -10.74
N TYR A 56 2.11 11.57 -9.68
CA TYR A 56 3.02 11.52 -8.55
C TYR A 56 4.43 11.04 -8.96
N ALA A 57 4.51 9.96 -9.75
CA ALA A 57 5.78 9.42 -10.24
C ALA A 57 6.56 10.45 -11.06
N ASN A 58 5.86 11.19 -11.95
CA ASN A 58 6.47 12.28 -12.73
C ASN A 58 7.03 13.38 -11.83
N ASP A 59 6.30 13.78 -10.79
CA ASP A 59 6.72 14.83 -9.86
C ASP A 59 7.99 14.46 -9.08
N ILE A 60 8.19 13.18 -8.79
CA ILE A 60 9.38 12.66 -8.10
C ILE A 60 10.42 12.07 -9.04
N LEU A 61 10.28 12.24 -10.36
CA LEU A 61 11.23 11.80 -11.39
C LEU A 61 11.42 10.27 -11.47
N VAL A 62 10.39 9.51 -11.16
CA VAL A 62 10.32 8.05 -11.36
C VAL A 62 9.73 7.78 -12.75
N GLU A 63 10.37 6.94 -13.55
CA GLU A 63 9.77 6.48 -14.81
C GLU A 63 8.57 5.58 -14.52
N PHE A 64 7.46 5.83 -15.22
CA PHE A 64 6.19 5.18 -14.96
C PHE A 64 5.64 4.54 -16.23
N SER A 65 5.44 3.23 -16.20
CA SER A 65 4.87 2.46 -17.32
C SER A 65 3.55 1.82 -16.90
N VAL A 66 2.59 1.78 -17.81
CA VAL A 66 1.28 1.17 -17.59
C VAL A 66 1.06 0.08 -18.62
N TYR A 67 0.67 -1.10 -18.14
CA TYR A 67 0.38 -2.26 -18.98
C TYR A 67 -1.07 -2.68 -18.76
N LYS A 68 -1.86 -2.57 -19.83
CA LYS A 68 -3.23 -3.06 -19.87
C LYS A 68 -3.18 -4.50 -20.36
N GLU A 69 -3.63 -5.42 -19.57
CA GLU A 69 -3.62 -6.85 -19.86
C GLU A 69 -5.05 -7.41 -19.80
N ASN A 70 -5.17 -8.67 -20.14
CA ASN A 70 -6.36 -9.49 -19.90
C ASN A 70 -6.03 -10.66 -18.99
N ALA A 71 -7.04 -11.50 -18.69
CA ALA A 71 -6.88 -12.65 -17.79
C ALA A 71 -5.78 -13.63 -18.26
N ASP A 72 -5.63 -13.81 -19.56
CA ASP A 72 -4.70 -14.80 -20.14
C ASP A 72 -3.26 -14.28 -20.20
N THR A 73 -3.06 -12.97 -20.28
CA THR A 73 -1.76 -12.35 -20.54
C THR A 73 -1.11 -11.75 -19.30
N ILE A 74 -1.87 -11.47 -18.23
CA ILE A 74 -1.36 -10.78 -17.05
C ILE A 74 -0.20 -11.53 -16.37
N ILE A 75 -0.28 -12.83 -16.25
CA ILE A 75 0.76 -13.66 -15.60
C ILE A 75 2.07 -13.60 -16.40
N GLU A 76 2.00 -13.73 -17.72
CA GLU A 76 3.17 -13.64 -18.58
C GLU A 76 3.83 -12.25 -18.49
N ARG A 77 3.01 -11.19 -18.46
CA ARG A 77 3.48 -9.82 -18.26
C ARG A 77 4.21 -9.67 -16.91
N LEU A 78 3.62 -10.14 -15.82
CA LEU A 78 4.22 -10.06 -14.49
C LEU A 78 5.54 -10.82 -14.43
N ASN A 79 5.61 -12.02 -15.01
CA ASN A 79 6.85 -12.79 -15.09
C ASN A 79 7.94 -12.07 -15.89
N THR A 80 7.58 -11.42 -16.99
CA THR A 80 8.51 -10.62 -17.82
C THR A 80 9.06 -9.44 -17.03
N LEU A 81 8.19 -8.64 -16.41
CA LEU A 81 8.60 -7.48 -15.61
C LEU A 81 9.41 -7.87 -14.37
N SER A 82 9.07 -9.02 -13.76
CA SER A 82 9.79 -9.54 -12.58
C SER A 82 11.23 -9.95 -12.90
N ARG A 83 11.52 -10.34 -14.15
CA ARG A 83 12.87 -10.73 -14.61
C ARG A 83 13.67 -9.56 -15.20
N ASP A 84 13.03 -8.46 -15.56
CA ASP A 84 13.72 -7.31 -16.15
C ASP A 84 14.42 -6.46 -15.07
N ASP A 85 15.74 -6.51 -15.02
CA ASP A 85 16.55 -5.78 -14.03
C ASP A 85 16.43 -4.26 -14.14
N ASN A 86 15.89 -3.73 -15.24
CA ASN A 86 15.60 -2.31 -15.39
C ASN A 86 14.30 -1.89 -14.69
N ILE A 87 13.44 -2.83 -14.29
CA ILE A 87 12.21 -2.56 -13.56
C ILE A 87 12.46 -2.72 -12.06
N HIS A 88 12.19 -1.66 -11.30
CA HIS A 88 12.52 -1.57 -9.88
C HIS A 88 11.30 -1.77 -8.96
N GLY A 89 10.10 -1.52 -9.48
CA GLY A 89 8.85 -1.74 -8.76
C GLY A 89 7.73 -2.17 -9.69
N ILE A 90 6.86 -3.05 -9.19
CA ILE A 90 5.68 -3.55 -9.89
C ILE A 90 4.48 -3.38 -8.97
N ILE A 91 3.37 -2.91 -9.54
CA ILE A 91 2.06 -2.83 -8.89
C ILE A 91 1.04 -3.53 -9.78
N VAL A 92 0.24 -4.41 -9.22
CA VAL A 92 -1.01 -4.88 -9.84
C VAL A 92 -2.14 -4.02 -9.31
N GLN A 93 -2.76 -3.24 -10.20
CA GLN A 93 -3.85 -2.36 -9.81
C GLN A 93 -5.11 -3.17 -9.54
N LEU A 94 -5.56 -3.14 -8.31
CA LEU A 94 -6.80 -3.77 -7.86
C LEU A 94 -7.99 -2.81 -7.95
N PRO A 95 -9.24 -3.34 -8.01
CA PRO A 95 -9.60 -4.77 -8.06
C PRO A 95 -9.37 -5.39 -9.43
N LEU A 96 -9.09 -6.70 -9.46
CA LEU A 96 -9.12 -7.48 -10.71
C LEU A 96 -10.58 -7.82 -11.06
N PRO A 97 -10.93 -7.86 -12.35
CA PRO A 97 -12.29 -8.21 -12.78
C PRO A 97 -12.58 -9.71 -12.67
N GLY A 98 -13.87 -10.03 -12.49
CA GLY A 98 -14.34 -11.40 -12.50
C GLY A 98 -13.82 -12.23 -11.33
N ASP A 99 -13.68 -13.54 -11.59
CA ASP A 99 -13.26 -14.55 -10.59
C ASP A 99 -11.73 -14.80 -10.62
N LEU A 100 -10.95 -13.82 -11.07
CA LEU A 100 -9.49 -13.95 -11.09
C LEU A 100 -8.94 -14.08 -9.68
N ASP A 101 -8.16 -15.13 -9.44
CA ASP A 101 -7.48 -15.34 -8.17
C ASP A 101 -6.37 -14.30 -8.00
N THR A 102 -6.68 -13.28 -7.20
CA THR A 102 -5.76 -12.18 -6.91
C THR A 102 -4.46 -12.67 -6.27
N ASP A 103 -4.52 -13.66 -5.37
CA ASP A 103 -3.33 -14.16 -4.68
C ASP A 103 -2.43 -14.96 -5.62
N GLN A 104 -3.03 -15.77 -6.49
CA GLN A 104 -2.30 -16.46 -7.53
C GLN A 104 -1.59 -15.46 -8.44
N ILE A 105 -2.28 -14.43 -8.92
CA ILE A 105 -1.69 -13.43 -9.82
C ILE A 105 -0.56 -12.67 -9.13
N LEU A 106 -0.76 -12.19 -7.91
CA LEU A 106 0.26 -11.47 -7.15
C LEU A 106 1.50 -12.33 -6.88
N SER A 107 1.36 -13.65 -6.73
CA SER A 107 2.49 -14.57 -6.49
C SER A 107 3.51 -14.61 -7.63
N HIS A 108 3.16 -14.13 -8.83
CA HIS A 108 4.06 -14.01 -9.98
C HIS A 108 4.93 -12.74 -9.96
N ILE A 109 4.72 -11.85 -8.98
CA ILE A 109 5.61 -10.69 -8.81
C ILE A 109 6.84 -11.11 -8.01
N ASN A 110 8.02 -10.72 -8.47
CA ASN A 110 9.23 -10.86 -7.65
C ASN A 110 9.05 -10.12 -6.32
N PRO A 111 9.20 -10.77 -5.16
CA PRO A 111 8.97 -10.16 -3.84
C PRO A 111 9.79 -8.89 -3.58
N ASN A 112 10.96 -8.77 -4.21
CA ASN A 112 11.81 -7.57 -4.12
C ASN A 112 11.33 -6.41 -5.00
N LYS A 113 10.35 -6.63 -5.88
CA LYS A 113 9.77 -5.64 -6.77
C LYS A 113 8.29 -5.37 -6.47
N ASP A 114 7.66 -6.13 -5.59
CA ASP A 114 6.29 -5.88 -5.13
C ASP A 114 6.25 -4.69 -4.16
N VAL A 115 6.29 -3.50 -4.72
CA VAL A 115 6.32 -2.26 -3.91
C VAL A 115 4.98 -1.90 -3.28
N ASP A 116 3.91 -2.61 -3.63
CA ASP A 116 2.59 -2.48 -2.99
C ASP A 116 2.45 -3.43 -1.78
N GLY A 117 3.36 -4.40 -1.66
CA GLY A 117 3.48 -5.31 -0.52
C GLY A 117 2.32 -6.30 -0.38
N LEU A 118 1.63 -6.62 -1.47
CA LEU A 118 0.42 -7.45 -1.45
C LEU A 118 0.69 -8.94 -1.71
N SER A 119 1.86 -9.29 -2.26
CA SER A 119 2.28 -10.69 -2.48
C SER A 119 2.90 -11.35 -1.24
N GLY A 120 2.98 -10.63 -0.11
CA GLY A 120 3.64 -11.12 1.10
C GLY A 120 5.17 -10.97 1.07
N GLY A 121 5.70 -10.12 0.19
CA GLY A 121 7.13 -9.82 0.08
C GLY A 121 7.66 -8.90 1.18
N ASN A 122 8.78 -8.23 0.88
CA ASN A 122 9.56 -7.45 1.86
C ASN A 122 8.99 -6.06 2.16
N PHE A 123 7.94 -5.64 1.46
CA PHE A 123 7.37 -4.31 1.61
C PHE A 123 6.07 -4.35 2.41
N THR A 124 5.90 -3.38 3.29
CA THR A 124 4.63 -3.14 3.97
C THR A 124 3.69 -2.41 3.02
N PRO A 125 2.41 -2.84 2.91
CA PRO A 125 1.44 -2.16 2.07
C PRO A 125 1.32 -0.66 2.36
N ALA A 126 1.04 0.13 1.31
CA ALA A 126 1.12 1.59 1.35
C ALA A 126 0.21 2.23 2.41
N THR A 127 -1.04 1.77 2.55
CA THR A 127 -1.98 2.37 3.51
C THR A 127 -1.61 2.10 4.97
N PRO A 128 -1.26 0.87 5.41
CA PRO A 128 -0.69 0.61 6.72
C PRO A 128 0.54 1.46 7.03
N MET A 129 1.44 1.59 6.06
CA MET A 129 2.63 2.43 6.23
C MET A 129 2.28 3.91 6.37
N ALA A 130 1.30 4.41 5.59
CA ALA A 130 0.83 5.80 5.69
C ALA A 130 0.20 6.10 7.05
N ILE A 131 -0.60 5.17 7.61
CA ILE A 131 -1.15 5.29 8.96
C ILE A 131 -0.01 5.40 9.98
N ASN A 132 0.96 4.51 9.91
CA ASN A 132 2.10 4.52 10.82
C ASN A 132 2.91 5.81 10.72
N TRP A 133 3.18 6.31 9.52
CA TRP A 133 3.87 7.59 9.32
C TRP A 133 3.06 8.79 9.79
N LEU A 134 1.72 8.75 9.64
CA LEU A 134 0.85 9.82 10.11
C LEU A 134 0.92 9.94 11.64
N LEU A 135 0.83 8.83 12.35
CA LEU A 135 0.96 8.81 13.80
C LEU A 135 2.35 9.32 14.24
N SER A 136 3.42 8.78 13.65
CA SER A 136 4.79 9.21 13.94
C SER A 136 5.02 10.70 13.64
N GLY A 137 4.53 11.18 12.51
CA GLY A 137 4.68 12.59 12.10
C GLY A 137 3.99 13.59 13.03
N TYR A 138 2.98 13.13 13.74
CA TYR A 138 2.28 13.92 14.77
C TYR A 138 2.71 13.60 16.21
N GLY A 139 3.76 12.78 16.37
CA GLY A 139 4.30 12.42 17.69
C GLY A 139 3.37 11.55 18.53
N ILE A 140 2.51 10.76 17.87
CA ILE A 140 1.61 9.81 18.56
C ILE A 140 2.35 8.48 18.71
N ASP A 141 2.69 8.16 19.96
CA ASP A 141 3.27 6.87 20.32
C ASP A 141 2.17 5.90 20.74
N LEU A 142 2.26 4.66 20.27
CA LEU A 142 1.35 3.58 20.60
C LEU A 142 1.83 2.74 21.81
N SER A 143 3.02 2.98 22.33
CA SER A 143 3.59 2.26 23.47
C SER A 143 2.70 2.43 24.71
N GLY A 144 2.30 1.30 25.30
CA GLY A 144 1.43 1.29 26.48
C GLY A 144 -0.01 1.68 26.25
N LYS A 145 -0.43 1.88 24.98
CA LYS A 145 -1.81 2.18 24.60
C LYS A 145 -2.56 0.92 24.19
N ASN A 146 -3.86 0.90 24.46
CA ASN A 146 -4.77 -0.10 23.94
C ASN A 146 -5.25 0.37 22.55
N VAL A 147 -5.00 -0.44 21.53
CA VAL A 147 -5.31 -0.12 20.15
C VAL A 147 -6.38 -1.05 19.63
N ALA A 148 -7.46 -0.50 19.06
CA ALA A 148 -8.49 -1.26 18.36
C ALA A 148 -8.33 -1.12 16.84
N ILE A 149 -8.39 -2.23 16.11
CA ILE A 149 -8.51 -2.23 14.66
C ILE A 149 -9.84 -2.89 14.30
N VAL A 150 -10.72 -2.15 13.64
CA VAL A 150 -12.02 -2.63 13.18
C VAL A 150 -11.92 -2.97 11.69
N GLY A 151 -12.01 -4.26 11.37
CA GLY A 151 -11.84 -4.81 10.04
C GLY A 151 -10.44 -5.39 9.79
N ARG A 152 -10.41 -6.57 9.15
CA ARG A 152 -9.19 -7.34 8.85
C ARG A 152 -9.00 -7.54 7.35
N GLY A 153 -9.41 -6.52 6.57
CA GLY A 153 -9.26 -6.57 5.12
C GLY A 153 -7.81 -6.67 4.68
N LYS A 154 -7.56 -7.38 3.57
CA LYS A 154 -6.24 -7.71 3.02
C LYS A 154 -5.36 -6.50 2.76
N LEU A 155 -5.95 -5.37 2.32
CA LEU A 155 -5.20 -4.19 1.90
C LEU A 155 -4.76 -3.30 3.07
N VAL A 156 -5.50 -3.30 4.18
CA VAL A 156 -5.25 -2.37 5.29
C VAL A 156 -5.22 -3.09 6.64
N GLY A 157 -6.33 -3.68 7.07
CA GLY A 157 -6.46 -4.20 8.43
C GLY A 157 -5.46 -5.31 8.74
N ALA A 158 -5.43 -6.38 7.96
CA ALA A 158 -4.54 -7.51 8.21
C ALA A 158 -3.04 -7.12 8.23
N PRO A 159 -2.50 -6.35 7.25
CA PRO A 159 -1.11 -5.94 7.28
C PRO A 159 -0.81 -4.93 8.41
N LEU A 160 -1.74 -4.07 8.80
CA LEU A 160 -1.55 -3.14 9.92
C LEU A 160 -1.51 -3.88 11.25
N ILE A 161 -2.41 -4.85 11.45
CA ILE A 161 -2.42 -5.73 12.62
C ILE A 161 -1.07 -6.45 12.76
N ARG A 162 -0.58 -7.03 11.66
CA ARG A 162 0.71 -7.70 11.66
C ARG A 162 1.84 -6.75 12.04
N LEU A 163 1.94 -5.61 11.36
CA LEU A 163 2.97 -4.59 11.60
C LEU A 163 3.01 -4.16 13.07
N TRP A 164 1.86 -3.87 13.66
CA TRP A 164 1.81 -3.36 15.02
C TRP A 164 2.00 -4.44 16.08
N LYS A 165 1.51 -5.67 15.87
CA LYS A 165 1.78 -6.80 16.77
C LYS A 165 3.26 -7.21 16.75
N GLU A 166 3.89 -7.25 15.59
CA GLU A 166 5.33 -7.48 15.44
C GLU A 166 6.18 -6.37 16.10
N SER A 167 5.65 -5.15 16.15
CA SER A 167 6.26 -4.02 16.87
C SER A 167 6.02 -4.05 18.39
N GLY A 168 5.29 -5.04 18.91
CA GLY A 168 5.03 -5.21 20.33
C GLY A 168 3.87 -4.36 20.88
N TYR A 169 3.03 -3.77 20.03
CA TYR A 169 1.88 -3.00 20.49
C TYR A 169 0.71 -3.91 20.89
N ASN A 170 -0.09 -3.46 21.87
CA ASN A 170 -1.31 -4.13 22.30
C ASN A 170 -2.46 -3.81 21.32
N VAL A 171 -2.77 -4.78 20.45
CA VAL A 171 -3.74 -4.59 19.34
C VAL A 171 -4.84 -5.63 19.42
N ASP A 172 -6.06 -5.18 19.67
CA ASP A 172 -7.28 -5.95 19.54
C ASP A 172 -7.95 -5.72 18.18
N VAL A 173 -8.61 -6.77 17.69
CA VAL A 173 -9.20 -6.80 16.35
C VAL A 173 -10.68 -7.11 16.47
N PHE A 174 -11.48 -6.33 15.75
CA PHE A 174 -12.94 -6.51 15.68
C PHE A 174 -13.36 -6.76 14.24
N GLU A 175 -14.07 -7.85 14.01
CA GLU A 175 -14.60 -8.21 12.70
C GLU A 175 -16.13 -8.36 12.74
N LYS A 176 -16.75 -8.27 11.56
CA LYS A 176 -18.18 -8.49 11.45
C LYS A 176 -18.49 -9.96 11.77
N GLY A 177 -19.32 -10.19 12.78
CA GLY A 177 -19.71 -11.54 13.19
C GLY A 177 -19.03 -12.03 14.47
N ASP A 178 -18.07 -11.31 15.05
CA ASP A 178 -17.40 -11.67 16.31
C ASP A 178 -18.30 -11.61 17.56
N GLY A 179 -19.52 -11.08 17.40
CA GLY A 179 -20.50 -10.98 18.48
C GLY A 179 -20.25 -9.82 19.45
N TYR A 180 -19.26 -8.98 19.21
CA TYR A 180 -19.00 -7.80 20.03
C TYR A 180 -19.94 -6.64 19.70
N ASP A 181 -20.39 -5.94 20.75
CA ASP A 181 -21.02 -4.62 20.59
C ASP A 181 -19.95 -3.53 20.56
N LEU A 182 -19.67 -3.00 19.39
CA LEU A 182 -18.65 -1.97 19.20
C LEU A 182 -18.94 -0.68 20.00
N HIS A 183 -20.21 -0.38 20.32
CA HIS A 183 -20.54 0.78 21.16
C HIS A 183 -20.05 0.59 22.60
N ILE A 184 -19.96 -0.67 23.07
CA ILE A 184 -19.47 -1.01 24.40
C ILE A 184 -17.95 -1.18 24.41
N GLU A 185 -17.39 -1.78 23.36
CA GLU A 185 -15.96 -2.12 23.30
C GLU A 185 -15.07 -0.93 22.97
N ILE A 186 -15.40 -0.17 21.93
CA ILE A 186 -14.55 0.90 21.40
C ILE A 186 -14.16 1.98 22.44
N PRO A 187 -15.03 2.42 23.38
CA PRO A 187 -14.64 3.38 24.39
C PRO A 187 -13.51 2.96 25.35
N LYS A 188 -13.13 1.69 25.33
CA LYS A 188 -12.04 1.14 26.18
C LYS A 188 -10.64 1.36 25.57
N TYR A 189 -10.56 1.86 24.33
CA TYR A 189 -9.33 1.98 23.56
C TYR A 189 -8.85 3.42 23.45
N ASP A 190 -7.52 3.60 23.48
CA ASP A 190 -6.86 4.89 23.33
C ASP A 190 -6.76 5.29 21.85
N VAL A 191 -6.61 4.31 20.97
CA VAL A 191 -6.47 4.49 19.51
C VAL A 191 -7.37 3.53 18.77
N ILE A 192 -8.12 4.04 17.81
CA ILE A 192 -9.05 3.24 17.00
C ILE A 192 -8.73 3.46 15.52
N VAL A 193 -8.57 2.37 14.79
CA VAL A 193 -8.44 2.39 13.33
C VAL A 193 -9.59 1.63 12.71
N THR A 194 -10.35 2.28 11.83
CA THR A 194 -11.37 1.62 11.03
C THR A 194 -10.80 1.27 9.65
N ALA A 195 -10.83 -0.02 9.32
CA ALA A 195 -10.33 -0.59 8.08
C ALA A 195 -11.43 -1.40 7.35
N THR A 196 -12.68 -0.95 7.50
CA THR A 196 -13.85 -1.48 6.82
C THR A 196 -14.05 -0.67 5.54
N GLY A 197 -13.81 -1.26 4.39
CA GLY A 197 -14.06 -0.66 3.08
C GLY A 197 -15.47 -0.91 2.57
#